data_3ae455fb0b3545e789dbb1cdc82a29a6
#
_entry.id   3ae455fb0b3545e789dbb1cdc82a29a6
#
_cell.length_a   1.000
_cell.length_b   1.000
_cell.length_c   1.000
_cell.angle_alpha   90.00
_cell.angle_beta   90.00
_cell.angle_gamma   90.00
#
_symmetry.space_group_name_H-M   'P 1'
#
loop_
_entity.id
_entity.type
_entity.pdbx_description
1 polymer ?
#
loop_
_entity_poly.entity_id
_entity_poly.type
_entity_poly.pdbx_seq_one_letter_code
_entity_poly.pdbx_strand_id
1 'polypeptide(L)'
;MAYTEASAEKIDALKEMGVHLWQMPNKNGHVALRPLLKKLAEAEISSILAEGGGEIHASLLEEHLAQKAYVYLAPKIFGGKNAGTPVGGAGVPLPADAFLLKPTGMQYFNEDLLLEFDVLEGGTACLQD
;
A
#
# COMPACT_ATOMS: atom_id res chain seq x y z
N MET A 1 11.27 -4.05 -12.08
CA MET A 1 9.96 -3.38 -12.38
C MET A 1 8.90 -4.45 -12.67
N ALA A 2 7.71 -4.34 -12.11
CA ALA A 2 6.59 -5.22 -12.43
C ALA A 2 5.62 -4.50 -13.41
N TYR A 3 5.06 -5.24 -14.36
CA TYR A 3 4.12 -4.72 -15.37
C TYR A 3 3.11 -5.81 -15.80
N THR A 4 2.00 -5.41 -16.37
CA THR A 4 1.00 -6.32 -16.92
C THR A 4 1.16 -6.47 -18.44
N GLU A 5 1.20 -5.34 -19.13
CA GLU A 5 1.33 -5.24 -20.59
C GLU A 5 2.28 -4.09 -20.95
N ALA A 6 3.11 -4.31 -21.94
CA ALA A 6 3.98 -3.28 -22.53
C ALA A 6 4.37 -3.69 -23.97
N SER A 7 4.69 -2.72 -24.82
CA SER A 7 5.22 -3.01 -26.15
C SER A 7 6.60 -3.66 -26.06
N ALA A 8 6.94 -4.50 -27.05
CA ALA A 8 8.24 -5.14 -27.11
C ALA A 8 9.38 -4.12 -27.10
N GLU A 9 9.23 -3.02 -27.83
CA GLU A 9 10.20 -1.92 -27.90
C GLU A 9 10.50 -1.33 -26.52
N LYS A 10 9.45 -1.08 -25.71
CA LYS A 10 9.61 -0.56 -24.34
C LYS A 10 10.28 -1.56 -23.41
N ILE A 11 9.93 -2.84 -23.55
CA ILE A 11 10.53 -3.94 -22.78
C ILE A 11 12.04 -4.03 -23.08
N ASP A 12 12.40 -4.00 -24.35
CA ASP A 12 13.79 -4.13 -24.80
C ASP A 12 14.63 -2.91 -24.34
N ALA A 13 14.10 -1.70 -24.52
CA ALA A 13 14.76 -0.49 -24.05
C ALA A 13 15.02 -0.53 -22.53
N LEU A 14 14.07 -1.00 -21.73
CA LEU A 14 14.26 -1.11 -20.27
C LEU A 14 15.26 -2.20 -19.89
N LYS A 15 15.31 -3.31 -20.64
CA LYS A 15 16.31 -4.37 -20.44
C LYS A 15 17.73 -3.88 -20.77
N GLU A 16 17.89 -3.12 -21.84
CA GLU A 16 19.17 -2.49 -22.21
C GLU A 16 19.69 -1.55 -21.14
N MET A 17 18.77 -0.89 -20.40
CA MET A 17 19.11 -0.07 -19.24
C MET A 17 19.42 -0.91 -17.96
N GLY A 18 19.43 -2.24 -18.04
CA GLY A 18 19.68 -3.12 -16.90
C GLY A 18 18.50 -3.28 -15.93
N VAL A 19 17.29 -2.90 -16.34
CA VAL A 19 16.10 -3.03 -15.48
C VAL A 19 15.61 -4.48 -15.46
N HIS A 20 15.53 -5.09 -14.28
CA HIS A 20 14.85 -6.37 -14.12
C HIS A 20 13.35 -6.21 -14.31
N LEU A 21 12.77 -6.95 -15.25
CA LEU A 21 11.36 -6.87 -15.63
C LEU A 21 10.62 -8.16 -15.28
N TRP A 22 9.49 -8.02 -14.59
CA TRP A 22 8.57 -9.12 -14.29
C TRP A 22 7.20 -8.85 -14.89
N GLN A 23 6.78 -9.67 -15.82
CA GLN A 23 5.41 -9.65 -16.28
C GLN A 23 4.52 -10.34 -15.25
N MET A 24 3.50 -9.63 -14.81
CA MET A 24 2.60 -10.07 -13.74
C MET A 24 1.17 -10.17 -14.25
N PRO A 25 0.33 -11.02 -13.63
CA PRO A 25 -1.09 -11.06 -13.94
C PRO A 25 -1.75 -9.70 -13.77
N ASN A 26 -2.71 -9.40 -14.66
CA ASN A 26 -3.56 -8.22 -14.54
C ASN A 26 -4.73 -8.52 -13.59
N LYS A 27 -4.99 -7.59 -12.68
CA LYS A 27 -6.18 -7.58 -11.82
C LYS A 27 -6.81 -6.19 -11.89
N ASN A 28 -7.95 -6.09 -12.56
CA ASN A 28 -8.70 -4.83 -12.72
C ASN A 28 -7.86 -3.66 -13.30
N GLY A 29 -7.02 -3.93 -14.29
CA GLY A 29 -6.16 -2.93 -14.93
C GLY A 29 -4.82 -2.68 -14.20
N HIS A 30 -4.57 -3.34 -13.08
CA HIS A 30 -3.37 -3.19 -12.27
C HIS A 30 -2.57 -4.50 -12.14
N VAL A 31 -1.33 -4.39 -11.71
CA VAL A 31 -0.51 -5.56 -11.34
C VAL A 31 -1.16 -6.26 -10.14
N ALA A 32 -1.41 -7.57 -10.26
CA ALA A 32 -1.91 -8.36 -9.14
C ALA A 32 -0.89 -8.42 -8.01
N LEU A 33 -1.23 -7.89 -6.82
CA LEU A 33 -0.28 -7.72 -5.73
C LEU A 33 0.18 -9.03 -5.11
N ARG A 34 -0.73 -9.96 -4.85
CA ARG A 34 -0.37 -11.24 -4.21
C ARG A 34 0.63 -12.07 -5.04
N PRO A 35 0.49 -12.25 -6.36
CA PRO A 35 1.52 -12.85 -7.20
C PRO A 35 2.84 -12.07 -7.22
N LEU A 36 2.77 -10.72 -7.20
CA LEU A 36 3.96 -9.88 -7.13
C LEU A 36 4.73 -10.10 -5.82
N LEU A 37 4.04 -10.09 -4.67
CA LEU A 37 4.67 -10.35 -3.37
C LEU A 37 5.32 -11.74 -3.31
N LYS A 38 4.67 -12.76 -3.89
CA LYS A 38 5.26 -14.08 -4.00
C LYS A 38 6.54 -14.05 -4.84
N LYS A 39 6.52 -13.35 -5.98
CA LYS A 39 7.69 -13.20 -6.84
C LYS A 39 8.85 -12.48 -6.16
N LEU A 40 8.55 -11.47 -5.34
CA LEU A 40 9.54 -10.76 -4.54
C LEU A 40 10.14 -11.67 -3.47
N ALA A 41 9.33 -12.50 -2.80
CA ALA A 41 9.81 -13.48 -1.84
C ALA A 41 10.71 -14.54 -2.49
N GLU A 42 10.40 -15.03 -3.70
CA GLU A 42 11.25 -15.92 -4.49
C GLU A 42 12.61 -15.28 -4.85
N ALA A 43 12.65 -13.94 -4.91
CA ALA A 43 13.86 -13.15 -5.11
C ALA A 43 14.55 -12.74 -3.79
N GLU A 44 14.22 -13.43 -2.68
CA GLU A 44 14.78 -13.23 -1.33
C GLU A 44 14.53 -11.85 -0.72
N ILE A 45 13.50 -11.12 -1.23
CA ILE A 45 13.07 -9.84 -0.65
C ILE A 45 12.10 -10.15 0.50
N SER A 46 12.54 -9.91 1.73
CA SER A 46 11.81 -10.26 2.96
C SER A 46 10.86 -9.17 3.45
N SER A 47 11.07 -7.91 3.03
CA SER A 47 10.23 -6.77 3.43
C SER A 47 10.08 -5.76 2.30
N ILE A 48 8.95 -5.09 2.27
CA ILE A 48 8.61 -4.09 1.24
C ILE A 48 7.98 -2.90 1.93
N LEU A 49 8.48 -1.72 1.63
CA LEU A 49 7.84 -0.47 1.97
C LEU A 49 7.04 0.02 0.77
N ALA A 50 5.73 0.18 0.94
CA ALA A 50 4.83 0.73 -0.06
C ALA A 50 4.61 2.22 0.22
N GLU A 51 5.18 3.07 -0.60
CA GLU A 51 5.03 4.54 -0.55
C GLU A 51 4.11 5.06 -1.67
N GLY A 52 3.41 4.16 -2.32
CA GLY A 52 2.56 4.46 -3.47
C GLY A 52 1.34 5.31 -3.13
N GLY A 53 0.60 5.71 -4.15
CA GLY A 53 -0.64 6.48 -3.97
C GLY A 53 -1.76 5.68 -3.29
N GLY A 54 -2.85 6.38 -2.93
CA GLY A 54 -3.97 5.83 -2.18
C GLY A 54 -4.55 4.53 -2.73
N GLU A 55 -4.55 4.33 -4.05
CA GLU A 55 -5.06 3.09 -4.68
C GLU A 55 -4.23 1.85 -4.33
N ILE A 56 -2.90 1.98 -4.25
CA ILE A 56 -2.03 0.87 -3.81
C ILE A 56 -2.26 0.58 -2.34
N HIS A 57 -2.38 1.62 -1.50
CA HIS A 57 -2.66 1.45 -0.08
C HIS A 57 -4.01 0.77 0.15
N ALA A 58 -5.06 1.19 -0.58
CA ALA A 58 -6.37 0.53 -0.54
C ALA A 58 -6.26 -0.96 -0.91
N SER A 59 -5.62 -1.26 -2.04
CA SER A 59 -5.47 -2.65 -2.51
C SER A 59 -4.70 -3.53 -1.52
N LEU A 60 -3.66 -2.99 -0.86
CA LEU A 60 -2.91 -3.73 0.17
C LEU A 60 -3.76 -4.05 1.40
N LEU A 61 -4.61 -3.12 1.83
CA LEU A 61 -5.54 -3.31 2.94
C LEU A 61 -6.66 -4.27 2.58
N GLU A 62 -7.33 -4.07 1.44
CA GLU A 62 -8.43 -4.91 0.94
C GLU A 62 -8.00 -6.37 0.71
N GLU A 63 -6.77 -6.59 0.28
CA GLU A 63 -6.22 -7.93 0.08
C GLU A 63 -5.56 -8.53 1.34
N HIS A 64 -5.59 -7.83 2.49
CA HIS A 64 -4.92 -8.24 3.73
C HIS A 64 -3.44 -8.58 3.52
N LEU A 65 -2.72 -7.68 2.84
CA LEU A 65 -1.30 -7.84 2.51
C LEU A 65 -0.39 -6.89 3.30
N ALA A 66 -0.96 -5.91 4.00
CA ALA A 66 -0.22 -4.99 4.85
C ALA A 66 -0.15 -5.52 6.29
N GLN A 67 1.04 -5.54 6.89
CA GLN A 67 1.24 -5.88 8.30
C GLN A 67 1.40 -4.64 9.17
N LYS A 68 1.97 -3.57 8.61
CA LYS A 68 2.26 -2.32 9.33
C LYS A 68 1.80 -1.12 8.51
N ALA A 69 1.40 -0.07 9.22
CA ALA A 69 1.12 1.23 8.63
C ALA A 69 1.93 2.32 9.35
N TYR A 70 2.54 3.19 8.58
CA TYR A 70 3.28 4.36 9.03
C TYR A 70 2.58 5.60 8.51
N VAL A 71 2.08 6.46 9.42
CA VAL A 71 1.30 7.63 9.07
C VAL A 71 2.03 8.89 9.53
N TYR A 72 2.47 9.70 8.59
CA TYR A 72 3.06 10.99 8.86
C TYR A 72 1.98 12.07 8.86
N LEU A 73 1.88 12.82 9.95
CA LEU A 73 0.99 13.96 10.11
C LEU A 73 1.82 15.23 10.17
N ALA A 74 1.78 16.03 9.10
CA ALA A 74 2.34 17.37 9.12
C ALA A 74 1.32 18.34 9.77
N PRO A 75 1.75 19.38 10.49
CA PRO A 75 0.86 20.39 11.10
C PRO A 75 0.34 21.37 10.04
N LYS A 76 -0.30 20.86 8.98
CA LYS A 76 -0.78 21.61 7.83
C LYS A 76 -2.17 21.12 7.42
N ILE A 77 -3.05 22.03 7.08
CA ILE A 77 -4.40 21.74 6.58
C ILE A 77 -4.52 22.27 5.16
N PHE A 78 -4.67 21.37 4.19
CA PHE A 78 -4.91 21.76 2.81
C PHE A 78 -6.39 22.04 2.55
N GLY A 79 -7.28 21.27 3.16
CA GLY A 79 -8.73 21.34 2.92
C GLY A 79 -9.10 20.98 1.46
N GLY A 80 -10.36 21.24 1.11
CA GLY A 80 -10.87 21.07 -0.24
C GLY A 80 -11.54 19.71 -0.48
N LYS A 81 -12.67 19.73 -1.21
CA LYS A 81 -13.48 18.54 -1.51
C LYS A 81 -12.71 17.46 -2.31
N ASN A 82 -11.75 17.91 -3.13
CA ASN A 82 -10.96 17.03 -4.01
C ASN A 82 -9.53 16.83 -3.49
N ALA A 83 -9.28 17.09 -2.21
CA ALA A 83 -7.98 16.81 -1.60
C ALA A 83 -7.67 15.32 -1.67
N GLY A 84 -6.41 14.99 -1.96
CA GLY A 84 -5.95 13.59 -1.99
C GLY A 84 -6.14 12.92 -0.61
N THR A 85 -6.54 11.65 -0.63
CA THR A 85 -6.63 10.81 0.56
C THR A 85 -5.44 9.85 0.63
N PRO A 86 -4.91 9.55 1.81
CA PRO A 86 -3.82 8.57 1.95
C PRO A 86 -4.23 7.14 1.58
N VAL A 87 -5.53 6.82 1.68
CA VAL A 87 -6.10 5.53 1.27
C VAL A 87 -7.25 5.81 0.31
N GLY A 88 -7.15 5.32 -0.91
CA GLY A 88 -8.16 5.43 -1.98
C GLY A 88 -9.14 4.26 -1.98
N GLY A 89 -9.42 3.73 -3.19
CA GLY A 89 -10.34 2.61 -3.37
C GLY A 89 -11.80 3.00 -3.17
N ALA A 90 -12.67 1.99 -3.07
CA ALA A 90 -14.10 2.19 -2.86
C ALA A 90 -14.45 2.60 -1.41
N GLY A 91 -13.52 2.41 -0.49
CA GLY A 91 -13.76 2.55 0.95
C GLY A 91 -14.69 1.48 1.51
N VAL A 92 -15.11 1.66 2.77
CA VAL A 92 -16.03 0.74 3.44
C VAL A 92 -17.33 1.46 3.79
N PRO A 93 -18.50 0.78 3.65
CA PRO A 93 -19.79 1.42 3.82
C PRO A 93 -20.14 1.73 5.29
N LEU A 94 -19.61 0.95 6.22
CA LEU A 94 -19.92 1.08 7.65
C LEU A 94 -18.62 1.16 8.48
N PRO A 95 -18.62 1.89 9.60
CA PRO A 95 -17.48 1.92 10.51
C PRO A 95 -17.07 0.54 11.03
N ALA A 96 -18.01 -0.39 11.16
CA ALA A 96 -17.75 -1.77 11.58
C ALA A 96 -16.92 -2.57 10.56
N ASP A 97 -16.92 -2.15 9.29
CA ASP A 97 -16.16 -2.78 8.20
C ASP A 97 -14.76 -2.16 8.04
N ALA A 98 -14.41 -1.19 8.88
CA ALA A 98 -13.13 -0.48 8.77
C ALA A 98 -11.94 -1.41 9.03
N PHE A 99 -10.83 -1.14 8.34
CA PHE A 99 -9.55 -1.78 8.65
C PHE A 99 -9.06 -1.30 10.02
N LEU A 100 -8.86 -2.24 10.94
CA LEU A 100 -8.47 -1.92 12.31
C LEU A 100 -6.95 -1.83 12.43
N LEU A 101 -6.50 -0.83 13.14
CA LEU A 101 -5.09 -0.55 13.39
C LEU A 101 -4.84 -0.55 14.90
N LYS A 102 -3.77 -1.22 15.33
CA LYS A 102 -3.29 -1.20 16.72
C LYS A 102 -2.08 -0.28 16.81
N PRO A 103 -2.14 0.83 17.56
CA PRO A 103 -0.99 1.72 17.77
C PRO A 103 0.19 0.96 18.39
N THR A 104 1.38 1.13 17.84
CA THR A 104 2.62 0.50 18.32
C THR A 104 3.71 1.51 18.62
N GLY A 105 3.63 2.73 18.06
CA GLY A 105 4.61 3.76 18.31
C GLY A 105 4.13 5.15 17.89
N MET A 106 4.80 6.16 18.46
CA MET A 106 4.61 7.56 18.12
C MET A 106 5.95 8.28 18.28
N GLN A 107 6.33 9.03 17.27
CA GLN A 107 7.60 9.77 17.26
C GLN A 107 7.45 11.12 16.56
N TYR A 108 8.12 12.14 17.08
CA TYR A 108 8.23 13.44 16.41
C TYR A 108 9.49 13.51 15.54
N PHE A 109 9.31 14.01 14.33
CA PHE A 109 10.38 14.38 13.39
C PHE A 109 10.26 15.89 13.12
N ASN A 110 10.98 16.70 13.86
CA ASN A 110 10.80 18.15 13.90
C ASN A 110 9.35 18.51 14.27
N GLU A 111 8.59 19.06 13.32
CA GLU A 111 7.18 19.43 13.50
C GLU A 111 6.21 18.32 13.07
N ASP A 112 6.68 17.31 12.35
CA ASP A 112 5.86 16.20 11.86
C ASP A 112 5.76 15.11 12.93
N LEU A 113 4.59 14.46 12.97
CA LEU A 113 4.31 13.33 13.85
C LEU A 113 4.24 12.04 13.02
N LEU A 114 5.07 11.06 13.37
CA LEU A 114 4.94 9.69 12.87
C LEU A 114 4.11 8.87 13.85
N LEU A 115 3.07 8.22 13.34
CA LEU A 115 2.30 7.18 14.03
C LEU A 115 2.59 5.83 13.39
N GLU A 116 2.89 4.85 14.23
CA GLU A 116 3.14 3.47 13.82
C GLU A 116 2.02 2.57 14.29
N PHE A 117 1.59 1.66 13.41
CA PHE A 117 0.50 0.72 13.69
C PHE A 117 0.82 -0.67 13.17
N ASP A 118 0.33 -1.69 13.88
CA ASP A 118 0.08 -3.00 13.31
C ASP A 118 -1.31 -3.00 12.64
N VAL A 119 -1.39 -3.55 11.43
CA VAL A 119 -2.67 -3.78 10.74
C VAL A 119 -3.25 -5.09 11.26
N LEU A 120 -4.47 -5.03 11.83
CA LEU A 120 -5.11 -6.21 12.39
C LEU A 120 -5.81 -7.02 11.30
N GLU A 121 -5.60 -8.33 11.28
CA GLU A 121 -6.34 -9.25 10.43
C GLU A 121 -7.74 -9.47 11.04
N GLY A 122 -8.79 -9.21 10.24
CA GLY A 122 -10.17 -9.50 10.58
C GLY A 122 -10.80 -8.53 11.60
N GLY A 123 -11.61 -7.61 11.11
CA GLY A 123 -12.36 -6.64 11.90
C GLY A 123 -13.42 -7.28 12.77
N THR A 124 -13.06 -7.71 13.97
CA THR A 124 -13.97 -7.90 15.12
C THR A 124 -13.22 -7.68 16.43
N ALA A 125 -12.46 -6.59 16.55
CA ALA A 125 -12.15 -6.09 17.86
C ALA A 125 -13.32 -5.20 18.29
N CYS A 126 -14.35 -5.80 18.93
CA CYS A 126 -15.16 -5.03 19.83
C CYS A 126 -14.22 -4.29 20.78
N LEU A 127 -14.33 -2.98 20.82
CA LEU A 127 -13.84 -2.19 21.93
C LEU A 127 -14.47 -2.80 23.18
N GLN A 128 -13.75 -3.62 23.90
CA GLN A 128 -14.09 -3.98 25.28
C GLN A 128 -13.58 -2.84 26.13
N ASP A 129 -14.56 -2.15 26.74
CA ASP A 129 -14.36 -1.10 27.75
C ASP A 129 -13.46 -1.55 28.90
#